data_828879027cdbf95dd2f36eaab180d020
#
_entry.id   828879027cdbf95dd2f36eaab180d020
#
_cell.length_a   1.000
_cell.length_b   1.000
_cell.length_c   1.000
_cell.angle_alpha   90.00
_cell.angle_beta   90.00
_cell.angle_gamma   90.00
#
_symmetry.space_group_name_H-M   'P 1'
#
loop_
_entity.id
_entity.type
_entity.pdbx_description
1 polymer ?
#
loop_
_entity_poly.entity_id
_entity_poly.type
_entity_poly.pdbx_seq_one_letter_code
_entity_poly.pdbx_strand_id
1 'polypeptide(L)'
;MPSTKEIYDTITPKGAKKKFVILAIIAVVLLAIILFYLFLHDSKNITYTTIKPIKGDITQSVSATGTLSPTNEVEIGSQISGTIYKLYVDVNDSVRKNQILAEINPNKLNQTKEGYEAQLQSALANLEASKVALEQKKWNYEQQQQLYEATGGKTPSKLELQNAKMDYLSAKADIKIKQASIAQIQTNLKSAKIDLQNAIIKSPIDGIILERSISLGQTVAASFQTPTLFKLAQNLKEMNLVVNISESDIGKVQSDQEVSFSVDAYPNQTFKAKVDRVNFAATTTDNITSYETTIYVNNENLLLKPGMNATAFIQVASEKDTLLVPVAAIFYNPQAQQAKPDSKKSSNPLMFSPPRRQKQANTTTNTNNTKQGTIWILEDGIPKSIPINIGISDSKMVAISGENLSTDTEIIVESH
;
A
#
# COMPACT_ATOMS: atom_id res chain seq x y z
N MET A 1 -30.62 14.20 125.20
CA MET A 1 -31.12 13.15 124.30
C MET A 1 -30.61 13.43 122.89
N PRO A 2 -29.61 12.76 122.32
CA PRO A 2 -29.14 12.98 120.96
C PRO A 2 -30.00 12.19 119.97
N SER A 3 -30.25 12.75 118.79
CA SER A 3 -31.15 12.28 117.77
C SER A 3 -30.57 11.13 116.95
N THR A 4 -31.45 10.20 116.51
CA THR A 4 -31.25 8.94 115.76
C THR A 4 -30.70 9.08 114.36
N LYS A 5 -29.99 10.15 114.01
CA LYS A 5 -29.52 10.43 112.62
C LYS A 5 -28.06 10.17 112.38
N GLU A 6 -27.24 9.81 113.44
CA GLU A 6 -25.79 9.61 113.34
C GLU A 6 -25.29 8.14 113.33
N ILE A 7 -26.20 7.15 113.28
CA ILE A 7 -25.78 5.76 113.31
C ILE A 7 -25.85 5.02 111.89
N TYR A 8 -26.28 5.71 110.85
CA TYR A 8 -26.38 5.04 109.51
C TYR A 8 -25.23 5.26 108.56
N ASP A 9 -24.23 6.11 108.87
CA ASP A 9 -23.17 6.50 107.96
C ASP A 9 -21.86 5.73 108.03
N THR A 10 -21.79 4.58 108.77
CA THR A 10 -20.54 3.88 109.00
C THR A 10 -20.43 2.47 108.48
N ILE A 11 -21.35 1.97 107.63
CA ILE A 11 -21.28 0.63 107.03
C ILE A 11 -21.64 0.66 105.57
N THR A 12 -20.77 1.26 104.72
CA THR A 12 -20.77 0.90 103.26
C THR A 12 -19.30 0.83 102.84
N PRO A 13 -18.86 -0.35 102.31
CA PRO A 13 -17.48 -0.54 101.89
C PRO A 13 -17.24 0.22 100.61
N LYS A 14 -16.42 1.25 100.64
CA LYS A 14 -16.02 2.16 99.54
C LYS A 14 -15.19 1.46 98.42
N GLY A 15 -15.14 0.14 98.34
CA GLY A 15 -14.34 -0.60 97.40
C GLY A 15 -15.11 -1.35 96.22
N ALA A 16 -16.42 -1.56 96.39
CA ALA A 16 -17.17 -2.39 95.44
C ALA A 16 -17.49 -1.70 94.12
N LYS A 17 -17.80 -0.39 94.12
CA LYS A 17 -18.12 0.35 92.87
C LYS A 17 -16.94 0.51 91.92
N LYS A 18 -15.72 0.67 92.45
CA LYS A 18 -14.51 0.76 91.64
C LYS A 18 -14.19 -0.57 90.91
N LYS A 19 -14.40 -1.72 91.59
CA LYS A 19 -14.17 -3.05 90.99
C LYS A 19 -15.21 -3.36 89.88
N PHE A 20 -16.49 -2.96 90.06
CA PHE A 20 -17.52 -3.08 89.05
C PHE A 20 -17.26 -2.19 87.82
N VAL A 21 -16.80 -0.98 88.02
CA VAL A 21 -16.47 -0.09 86.88
C VAL A 21 -15.26 -0.61 86.11
N ILE A 22 -14.23 -1.15 86.79
CA ILE A 22 -13.08 -1.76 86.14
C ILE A 22 -13.48 -3.01 85.35
N LEU A 23 -14.36 -3.84 85.91
CA LEU A 23 -14.88 -5.06 85.25
C LEU A 23 -15.74 -4.69 84.00
N ALA A 24 -16.53 -3.63 84.10
CA ALA A 24 -17.32 -3.12 82.96
C ALA A 24 -16.45 -2.55 81.85
N ILE A 25 -15.35 -1.82 82.20
CA ILE A 25 -14.39 -1.33 81.20
C ILE A 25 -13.66 -2.50 80.54
N ILE A 26 -13.24 -3.52 81.25
CA ILE A 26 -12.59 -4.73 80.69
C ILE A 26 -13.59 -5.45 79.74
N ALA A 27 -14.87 -5.59 80.13
CA ALA A 27 -15.89 -6.19 79.28
C ALA A 27 -16.15 -5.39 77.98
N VAL A 28 -16.17 -4.05 78.04
CA VAL A 28 -16.30 -3.18 76.87
C VAL A 28 -15.06 -3.28 75.98
N VAL A 29 -13.85 -3.34 76.56
CA VAL A 29 -12.62 -3.51 75.77
C VAL A 29 -12.57 -4.90 75.13
N LEU A 30 -12.96 -5.96 75.82
CA LEU A 30 -13.07 -7.30 75.22
C LEU A 30 -14.14 -7.38 74.12
N LEU A 31 -15.28 -6.71 74.33
CA LEU A 31 -16.32 -6.65 73.30
C LEU A 31 -15.85 -5.85 72.08
N ALA A 32 -15.11 -4.74 72.31
CA ALA A 32 -14.50 -3.95 71.23
C ALA A 32 -13.41 -4.72 70.45
N ILE A 33 -12.60 -5.55 71.17
CA ILE A 33 -11.61 -6.43 70.54
C ILE A 33 -12.30 -7.55 69.74
N ILE A 34 -13.37 -8.12 70.25
CA ILE A 34 -14.16 -9.14 69.52
C ILE A 34 -14.85 -8.55 68.28
N LEU A 35 -15.48 -7.38 68.41
CA LEU A 35 -16.06 -6.65 67.26
C LEU A 35 -15.00 -6.23 66.26
N PHE A 36 -13.82 -5.78 66.73
CA PHE A 36 -12.70 -5.46 65.85
C PHE A 36 -12.17 -6.73 65.14
N TYR A 37 -12.09 -7.87 65.81
CA TYR A 37 -11.68 -9.12 65.20
C TYR A 37 -12.72 -9.65 64.20
N LEU A 38 -13.99 -9.50 64.47
CA LEU A 38 -15.08 -9.86 63.53
C LEU A 38 -15.10 -8.90 62.29
N PHE A 39 -14.78 -7.61 62.50
CA PHE A 39 -14.70 -6.64 61.43
C PHE A 39 -13.46 -6.82 60.54
N LEU A 40 -12.37 -7.35 61.08
CA LEU A 40 -11.15 -7.70 60.34
C LEU A 40 -11.27 -9.05 59.64
N HIS A 41 -12.24 -9.88 59.95
CA HIS A 41 -12.43 -11.21 59.39
C HIS A 41 -13.50 -11.26 58.29
N ASP A 42 -13.88 -10.08 57.74
CA ASP A 42 -14.70 -10.00 56.55
C ASP A 42 -13.85 -10.41 55.35
N SER A 43 -13.65 -11.72 55.19
CA SER A 43 -13.03 -12.34 54.02
C SER A 43 -13.94 -12.03 52.84
N LYS A 44 -13.56 -11.05 51.99
CA LYS A 44 -14.19 -10.82 50.71
C LYS A 44 -14.15 -12.12 49.92
N ASN A 45 -15.28 -12.75 49.77
CA ASN A 45 -15.45 -13.88 48.88
C ASN A 45 -15.26 -13.37 47.47
N ILE A 46 -14.07 -13.55 46.90
CA ILE A 46 -13.77 -13.23 45.50
C ILE A 46 -14.51 -14.26 44.67
N THR A 47 -15.46 -13.81 43.86
CA THR A 47 -16.17 -14.64 42.89
C THR A 47 -15.41 -14.64 41.58
N TYR A 48 -15.08 -15.81 41.07
CA TYR A 48 -14.38 -15.97 39.79
C TYR A 48 -15.37 -16.27 38.68
N THR A 49 -15.25 -15.54 37.57
CA THR A 49 -15.98 -15.88 36.33
C THR A 49 -15.11 -16.82 35.51
N THR A 50 -15.63 -18.05 35.27
CA THR A 50 -14.92 -19.08 34.53
C THR A 50 -15.55 -19.32 33.16
N ILE A 51 -14.74 -19.74 32.21
CA ILE A 51 -15.14 -20.15 30.86
C ILE A 51 -14.48 -21.50 30.55
N LYS A 52 -15.20 -22.39 29.86
CA LYS A 52 -14.63 -23.64 29.34
C LYS A 52 -14.02 -23.42 27.96
N PRO A 53 -12.85 -23.99 27.64
CA PRO A 53 -12.28 -23.98 26.31
C PRO A 53 -13.25 -24.63 25.31
N ILE A 54 -13.30 -24.03 24.12
CA ILE A 54 -14.08 -24.52 23.00
C ILE A 54 -13.12 -25.12 21.98
N LYS A 55 -13.42 -26.33 21.47
CA LYS A 55 -12.66 -26.94 20.40
C LYS A 55 -13.13 -26.40 19.06
N GLY A 56 -12.20 -25.90 18.25
CA GLY A 56 -12.55 -25.28 16.97
C GLY A 56 -11.35 -24.90 16.12
N ASP A 57 -11.66 -24.38 14.95
CA ASP A 57 -10.68 -23.84 14.02
C ASP A 57 -10.51 -22.35 14.26
N ILE A 58 -9.27 -21.88 14.19
CA ILE A 58 -8.95 -20.47 14.32
C ILE A 58 -8.06 -20.04 13.17
N THR A 59 -8.29 -18.82 12.66
CA THR A 59 -7.50 -18.22 11.59
C THR A 59 -6.98 -16.86 12.03
N GLN A 60 -5.70 -16.64 11.83
CA GLN A 60 -5.10 -15.34 12.01
C GLN A 60 -5.10 -14.61 10.67
N SER A 61 -5.63 -13.40 10.63
CA SER A 61 -5.65 -12.56 9.43
C SER A 61 -4.96 -11.21 9.66
N VAL A 62 -4.35 -10.71 8.61
CA VAL A 62 -3.84 -9.34 8.52
C VAL A 62 -4.86 -8.52 7.75
N SER A 63 -5.31 -7.40 8.33
CA SER A 63 -6.22 -6.48 7.66
C SER A 63 -5.44 -5.39 6.92
N ALA A 64 -5.84 -5.10 5.68
CA ALA A 64 -5.26 -4.04 4.87
C ALA A 64 -6.35 -3.37 4.05
N THR A 65 -6.21 -2.07 3.81
CA THR A 65 -7.10 -1.31 2.94
C THR A 65 -6.41 -1.02 1.62
N GLY A 66 -7.20 -0.92 0.56
CA GLY A 66 -6.68 -0.65 -0.77
C GLY A 66 -7.75 -0.30 -1.78
N THR A 67 -7.36 -0.24 -3.03
CA THR A 67 -8.24 0.12 -4.15
C THR A 67 -8.21 -0.92 -5.25
N LEU A 68 -9.36 -1.11 -5.89
CA LEU A 68 -9.49 -1.99 -7.05
C LEU A 68 -9.00 -1.26 -8.31
N SER A 69 -8.16 -1.94 -9.10
CA SER A 69 -7.67 -1.47 -10.40
C SER A 69 -7.79 -2.58 -11.44
N PRO A 70 -7.87 -2.26 -12.72
CA PRO A 70 -7.77 -3.27 -13.78
C PRO A 70 -6.38 -3.93 -13.77
N THR A 71 -6.30 -5.18 -14.22
CA THR A 71 -5.00 -5.88 -14.37
C THR A 71 -4.09 -5.18 -15.38
N ASN A 72 -4.67 -4.69 -16.48
CA ASN A 72 -3.96 -3.93 -17.50
C ASN A 72 -4.71 -2.63 -17.78
N GLU A 73 -4.06 -1.53 -17.46
CA GLU A 73 -4.54 -0.18 -17.72
C GLU A 73 -3.55 0.55 -18.61
N VAL A 74 -4.03 1.30 -19.60
CA VAL A 74 -3.22 2.06 -20.53
C VAL A 74 -3.73 3.48 -20.60
N GLU A 75 -2.81 4.43 -20.38
CA GLU A 75 -3.06 5.85 -20.58
C GLU A 75 -2.64 6.27 -21.98
N ILE A 76 -3.54 6.90 -22.71
CA ILE A 76 -3.29 7.41 -24.05
C ILE A 76 -3.17 8.93 -23.98
N GLY A 77 -2.01 9.43 -24.38
CA GLY A 77 -1.72 10.85 -24.49
C GLY A 77 -1.55 11.33 -25.92
N SER A 78 -1.34 12.63 -26.11
CA SER A 78 -1.01 13.20 -27.41
C SER A 78 0.50 13.45 -27.53
N GLN A 79 1.08 13.08 -28.70
CA GLN A 79 2.47 13.39 -29.03
C GLN A 79 2.60 14.74 -29.72
N ILE A 80 1.48 15.35 -30.16
CA ILE A 80 1.47 16.64 -30.83
C ILE A 80 0.49 17.60 -30.15
N SER A 81 0.76 18.89 -30.31
CA SER A 81 -0.13 19.96 -29.84
C SER A 81 -1.13 20.35 -30.91
N GLY A 82 -2.37 20.62 -30.52
CA GLY A 82 -3.42 21.08 -31.43
C GLY A 82 -4.80 21.04 -30.81
N THR A 83 -5.81 21.40 -31.57
CA THR A 83 -7.22 21.41 -31.11
C THR A 83 -7.90 20.11 -31.50
N ILE A 84 -8.65 19.50 -30.60
CA ILE A 84 -9.46 18.30 -30.87
C ILE A 84 -10.56 18.67 -31.88
N TYR A 85 -10.48 18.07 -33.06
CA TYR A 85 -11.37 18.35 -34.17
C TYR A 85 -12.55 17.37 -34.22
N LYS A 86 -12.28 16.09 -33.89
CA LYS A 86 -13.33 15.05 -33.83
C LYS A 86 -13.09 14.13 -32.65
N LEU A 87 -14.17 13.65 -32.08
CA LEU A 87 -14.20 12.68 -30.99
C LEU A 87 -15.17 11.57 -31.42
N TYR A 88 -14.71 10.31 -31.38
CA TYR A 88 -15.46 9.15 -31.92
C TYR A 88 -15.99 8.23 -30.81
N VAL A 89 -15.54 8.41 -29.58
CA VAL A 89 -15.81 7.51 -28.45
C VAL A 89 -16.07 8.29 -27.17
N ASP A 90 -16.81 7.67 -26.24
CA ASP A 90 -17.08 8.24 -24.93
C ASP A 90 -16.74 7.24 -23.82
N VAL A 91 -16.90 7.65 -22.55
CA VAL A 91 -16.68 6.82 -21.36
C VAL A 91 -17.61 5.59 -21.41
N ASN A 92 -17.10 4.43 -21.03
CA ASN A 92 -17.70 3.10 -21.07
C ASN A 92 -17.87 2.50 -22.48
N ASP A 93 -17.39 3.15 -23.55
CA ASP A 93 -17.37 2.53 -24.87
C ASP A 93 -16.33 1.43 -24.95
N SER A 94 -16.71 0.34 -25.63
CA SER A 94 -15.78 -0.74 -25.97
C SER A 94 -15.06 -0.40 -27.27
N VAL A 95 -13.72 -0.48 -27.24
CA VAL A 95 -12.86 -0.14 -28.38
C VAL A 95 -11.95 -1.30 -28.76
N ARG A 96 -11.59 -1.35 -30.06
CA ARG A 96 -10.64 -2.32 -30.57
C ARG A 96 -9.26 -1.70 -30.78
N LYS A 97 -8.26 -2.55 -30.77
CA LYS A 97 -6.89 -2.14 -31.13
C LYS A 97 -6.87 -1.46 -32.51
N ASN A 98 -6.17 -0.32 -32.63
CA ASN A 98 -6.10 0.56 -33.79
C ASN A 98 -7.40 1.29 -34.15
N GLN A 99 -8.47 1.20 -33.38
CA GLN A 99 -9.66 2.02 -33.53
C GLN A 99 -9.33 3.49 -33.24
N ILE A 100 -9.87 4.38 -34.09
CA ILE A 100 -9.69 5.83 -33.93
C ILE A 100 -10.56 6.31 -32.76
N LEU A 101 -9.96 7.01 -31.80
CA LEU A 101 -10.62 7.56 -30.63
C LEU A 101 -10.92 9.06 -30.81
N ALA A 102 -9.95 9.81 -31.31
CA ALA A 102 -10.05 11.23 -31.54
C ALA A 102 -9.12 11.69 -32.67
N GLU A 103 -9.41 12.84 -33.25
CA GLU A 103 -8.55 13.51 -34.22
C GLU A 103 -8.24 14.93 -33.78
N ILE A 104 -6.96 15.28 -33.86
CA ILE A 104 -6.46 16.63 -33.72
C ILE A 104 -6.56 17.31 -35.08
N ASN A 105 -6.88 18.61 -35.14
CA ASN A 105 -7.07 19.36 -36.39
C ASN A 105 -5.84 19.22 -37.31
N PRO A 106 -5.97 18.54 -38.46
CA PRO A 106 -4.85 18.23 -39.33
C PRO A 106 -4.45 19.35 -40.28
N ASN A 107 -5.22 20.46 -40.35
CA ASN A 107 -5.09 21.46 -41.39
C ASN A 107 -3.65 22.04 -41.48
N LYS A 108 -3.08 22.45 -40.35
CA LYS A 108 -1.72 22.98 -40.32
C LYS A 108 -0.67 21.92 -40.70
N LEU A 109 -0.86 20.68 -40.26
CA LEU A 109 0.04 19.56 -40.55
C LEU A 109 0.00 19.20 -42.05
N ASN A 110 -1.20 19.21 -42.66
CA ASN A 110 -1.36 19.01 -44.08
C ASN A 110 -0.67 20.10 -44.89
N GLN A 111 -0.83 21.38 -44.51
CA GLN A 111 -0.13 22.49 -45.19
C GLN A 111 1.39 22.33 -45.08
N THR A 112 1.91 21.90 -43.92
CA THR A 112 3.36 21.65 -43.76
C THR A 112 3.83 20.50 -44.64
N LYS A 113 3.10 19.40 -44.69
CA LYS A 113 3.38 18.26 -45.57
C LYS A 113 3.39 18.69 -47.05
N GLU A 114 2.34 19.38 -47.51
CA GLU A 114 2.22 19.88 -48.87
C GLU A 114 3.37 20.85 -49.22
N GLY A 115 3.78 21.69 -48.31
CA GLY A 115 4.94 22.56 -48.44
C GLY A 115 6.23 21.77 -48.71
N TYR A 116 6.50 20.71 -47.95
CA TYR A 116 7.68 19.85 -48.18
C TYR A 116 7.55 19.03 -49.47
N GLU A 117 6.35 18.60 -49.86
CA GLU A 117 6.12 17.94 -51.17
C GLU A 117 6.45 18.87 -52.34
N ALA A 118 6.03 20.15 -52.29
CA ALA A 118 6.38 21.16 -53.28
C ALA A 118 7.88 21.43 -53.32
N GLN A 119 8.55 21.53 -52.14
CA GLN A 119 10.01 21.69 -52.06
C GLN A 119 10.75 20.50 -52.69
N LEU A 120 10.27 19.26 -52.43
CA LEU A 120 10.85 18.07 -53.02
C LEU A 120 10.73 18.07 -54.55
N GLN A 121 9.60 18.47 -55.07
CA GLN A 121 9.37 18.58 -56.53
C GLN A 121 10.32 19.59 -57.15
N SER A 122 10.51 20.77 -56.51
CA SER A 122 11.44 21.77 -56.99
C SER A 122 12.91 21.29 -56.94
N ALA A 123 13.32 20.61 -55.85
CA ALA A 123 14.65 20.05 -55.71
C ALA A 123 14.94 18.94 -56.75
N LEU A 124 13.94 18.11 -57.08
CA LEU A 124 14.07 17.10 -58.15
C LEU A 124 14.24 17.75 -59.55
N ALA A 125 13.49 18.83 -59.84
CA ALA A 125 13.64 19.57 -61.09
C ALA A 125 15.04 20.22 -61.20
N ASN A 126 15.57 20.80 -60.08
CA ASN A 126 16.91 21.36 -60.01
C ASN A 126 17.98 20.26 -60.22
N LEU A 127 17.80 19.07 -59.65
CA LEU A 127 18.73 17.96 -59.88
C LEU A 127 18.73 17.56 -61.36
N GLU A 128 17.59 17.53 -62.03
CA GLU A 128 17.49 17.19 -63.46
C GLU A 128 18.19 18.23 -64.32
N ALA A 129 18.03 19.54 -64.03
CA ALA A 129 18.77 20.59 -64.68
C ALA A 129 20.30 20.47 -64.49
N SER A 130 20.73 20.14 -63.26
CA SER A 130 22.16 19.89 -62.98
C SER A 130 22.70 18.65 -63.70
N LYS A 131 21.87 17.59 -63.89
CA LYS A 131 22.27 16.41 -64.68
C LYS A 131 22.53 16.78 -66.19
N VAL A 132 21.63 17.57 -66.77
CA VAL A 132 21.82 18.06 -68.15
C VAL A 132 23.11 18.88 -68.24
N ALA A 133 23.36 19.78 -67.27
CA ALA A 133 24.60 20.57 -67.22
C ALA A 133 25.86 19.67 -67.06
N LEU A 134 25.78 18.63 -66.25
CA LEU A 134 26.88 17.65 -66.10
C LEU A 134 27.14 16.94 -67.45
N GLU A 135 26.11 16.51 -68.14
CA GLU A 135 26.26 15.82 -69.43
C GLU A 135 26.91 16.72 -70.48
N GLN A 136 26.53 17.99 -70.54
CA GLN A 136 27.17 18.98 -71.42
C GLN A 136 28.68 19.17 -71.08
N LYS A 137 29.02 19.28 -69.78
CA LYS A 137 30.40 19.46 -69.36
C LYS A 137 31.25 18.21 -69.59
N LYS A 138 30.65 17.03 -69.39
CA LYS A 138 31.24 15.73 -69.69
C LYS A 138 31.57 15.61 -71.18
N TRP A 139 30.59 15.89 -72.03
CA TRP A 139 30.76 15.86 -73.48
C TRP A 139 31.89 16.79 -73.93
N ASN A 140 31.93 18.02 -73.46
CA ASN A 140 32.98 19.00 -73.80
C ASN A 140 34.36 18.47 -73.38
N TYR A 141 34.50 17.91 -72.17
CA TYR A 141 35.77 17.33 -71.71
C TYR A 141 36.20 16.13 -72.59
N GLU A 142 35.29 15.21 -72.90
CA GLU A 142 35.55 14.07 -73.73
C GLU A 142 35.97 14.45 -75.15
N GLN A 143 35.31 15.47 -75.73
CA GLN A 143 35.70 15.97 -77.07
C GLN A 143 37.12 16.61 -77.05
N GLN A 144 37.44 17.43 -76.08
CA GLN A 144 38.75 18.03 -75.91
C GLN A 144 39.81 16.98 -75.66
N GLN A 145 39.54 15.92 -74.90
CA GLN A 145 40.45 14.83 -74.65
C GLN A 145 40.74 14.05 -75.93
N GLN A 146 39.68 13.69 -76.69
CA GLN A 146 39.86 13.02 -78.00
C GLN A 146 40.71 13.83 -78.96
N LEU A 147 40.46 15.15 -79.06
CA LEU A 147 41.24 16.05 -79.93
C LEU A 147 42.69 16.11 -79.51
N TYR A 148 42.95 16.24 -78.20
CA TYR A 148 44.32 16.26 -77.64
C TYR A 148 45.10 14.98 -77.95
N GLU A 149 44.45 13.82 -77.82
CA GLU A 149 45.02 12.52 -78.18
C GLU A 149 45.26 12.40 -79.69
N ALA A 150 44.34 12.81 -80.56
CA ALA A 150 44.44 12.77 -82.01
C ALA A 150 45.52 13.70 -82.59
N THR A 151 45.80 14.80 -81.92
CA THR A 151 46.80 15.80 -82.35
C THR A 151 48.22 15.56 -81.74
N GLY A 152 48.41 14.50 -81.01
CA GLY A 152 49.64 14.18 -80.33
C GLY A 152 49.98 15.21 -79.25
N GLY A 153 48.99 15.83 -78.61
CA GLY A 153 49.14 16.76 -77.49
C GLY A 153 49.41 18.25 -77.94
N LYS A 154 49.16 18.56 -79.22
CA LYS A 154 49.38 19.95 -79.74
C LYS A 154 48.13 20.82 -79.58
N THR A 155 46.92 20.29 -79.66
CA THR A 155 45.68 21.04 -79.55
C THR A 155 44.63 20.14 -78.89
N PRO A 156 43.83 20.63 -77.93
CA PRO A 156 43.88 21.89 -77.22
C PRO A 156 45.10 22.05 -76.33
N SER A 157 45.38 23.24 -75.78
CA SER A 157 46.44 23.37 -74.80
C SER A 157 46.21 22.55 -73.57
N LYS A 158 47.30 22.17 -72.89
CA LYS A 158 47.17 21.35 -71.64
C LYS A 158 46.39 22.08 -70.56
N LEU A 159 46.36 23.38 -70.52
CA LEU A 159 45.59 24.24 -69.61
C LEU A 159 44.10 24.11 -69.93
N GLU A 160 43.70 24.23 -71.25
CA GLU A 160 42.32 24.13 -71.67
C GLU A 160 41.73 22.78 -71.36
N LEU A 161 42.46 21.65 -71.59
CA LEU A 161 42.04 20.30 -71.24
C LEU A 161 41.88 20.17 -69.72
N GLN A 162 42.79 20.73 -68.91
CA GLN A 162 42.74 20.71 -67.48
C GLN A 162 41.49 21.48 -66.97
N ASN A 163 41.19 22.66 -67.56
CA ASN A 163 40.00 23.44 -67.19
C ASN A 163 38.72 22.72 -67.53
N ALA A 164 38.61 22.07 -68.69
CA ALA A 164 37.45 21.27 -69.04
C ALA A 164 37.22 20.07 -68.09
N LYS A 165 38.35 19.45 -67.65
CA LYS A 165 38.29 18.38 -66.64
C LYS A 165 37.80 18.92 -65.29
N MET A 166 38.27 20.05 -64.85
CA MET A 166 37.85 20.71 -63.58
C MET A 166 36.36 21.08 -63.63
N ASP A 167 35.91 21.65 -64.78
CA ASP A 167 34.50 21.95 -65.01
C ASP A 167 33.60 20.68 -64.87
N TYR A 168 34.01 19.59 -65.51
CA TYR A 168 33.30 18.30 -65.40
C TYR A 168 33.23 17.78 -63.94
N LEU A 169 34.39 17.82 -63.25
CA LEU A 169 34.44 17.38 -61.87
C LEU A 169 33.61 18.26 -60.93
N SER A 170 33.57 19.58 -61.18
CA SER A 170 32.73 20.52 -60.45
C SER A 170 31.24 20.23 -60.64
N ALA A 171 30.81 20.02 -61.93
CA ALA A 171 29.43 19.66 -62.22
C ALA A 171 29.02 18.32 -61.59
N LYS A 172 29.98 17.35 -61.53
CA LYS A 172 29.76 16.08 -60.87
C LYS A 172 29.62 16.22 -59.34
N ALA A 173 30.35 17.16 -58.72
CA ALA A 173 30.24 17.50 -57.32
C ALA A 173 28.88 18.19 -57.03
N ASP A 174 28.39 19.07 -57.93
CA ASP A 174 27.10 19.72 -57.77
C ASP A 174 25.94 18.71 -57.73
N ILE A 175 25.97 17.64 -58.56
CA ILE A 175 24.99 16.56 -58.49
C ILE A 175 24.91 15.98 -57.08
N LYS A 176 26.05 15.72 -56.43
CA LYS A 176 26.07 15.16 -55.06
C LYS A 176 25.47 16.15 -54.03
N ILE A 177 25.70 17.46 -54.25
CA ILE A 177 25.10 18.51 -53.40
C ILE A 177 23.58 18.51 -53.55
N LYS A 178 23.05 18.45 -54.79
CA LYS A 178 21.61 18.39 -55.05
C LYS A 178 20.98 17.13 -54.48
N GLN A 179 21.65 15.97 -54.60
CA GLN A 179 21.19 14.70 -54.02
C GLN A 179 21.13 14.79 -52.49
N ALA A 180 22.12 15.37 -51.84
CA ALA A 180 22.12 15.59 -50.40
C ALA A 180 20.95 16.50 -49.93
N SER A 181 20.68 17.59 -50.70
CA SER A 181 19.55 18.47 -50.46
C SER A 181 18.22 17.74 -50.58
N ILE A 182 18.04 16.89 -51.60
CA ILE A 182 16.86 16.07 -51.75
C ILE A 182 16.67 15.12 -50.54
N ALA A 183 17.75 14.44 -50.10
CA ALA A 183 17.68 13.54 -48.93
C ALA A 183 17.24 14.30 -47.68
N GLN A 184 17.70 15.52 -47.47
CA GLN A 184 17.28 16.37 -46.37
C GLN A 184 15.78 16.71 -46.43
N ILE A 185 15.28 17.12 -47.60
CA ILE A 185 13.86 17.47 -47.82
C ILE A 185 12.97 16.19 -47.62
N GLN A 186 13.43 15.04 -48.09
CA GLN A 186 12.73 13.76 -47.88
C GLN A 186 12.59 13.41 -46.42
N THR A 187 13.64 13.70 -45.63
CA THR A 187 13.61 13.48 -44.17
C THR A 187 12.60 14.42 -43.53
N ASN A 188 12.57 15.70 -43.90
CA ASN A 188 11.59 16.66 -43.38
C ASN A 188 10.14 16.25 -43.75
N LEU A 189 9.96 15.82 -44.99
CA LEU A 189 8.64 15.30 -45.45
C LEU A 189 8.20 14.07 -44.67
N LYS A 190 9.14 13.15 -44.36
CA LYS A 190 8.86 11.97 -43.54
C LYS A 190 8.41 12.36 -42.14
N SER A 191 9.10 13.34 -41.52
CA SER A 191 8.69 13.86 -40.20
C SER A 191 7.29 14.46 -40.25
N ALA A 192 6.98 15.29 -41.24
CA ALA A 192 5.64 15.89 -41.38
C ALA A 192 4.53 14.83 -41.59
N LYS A 193 4.85 13.73 -42.26
CA LYS A 193 3.90 12.59 -42.41
C LYS A 193 3.69 11.86 -41.08
N ILE A 194 4.72 11.70 -40.28
CA ILE A 194 4.61 11.09 -38.92
C ILE A 194 3.76 12.00 -38.01
N ASP A 195 3.99 13.31 -38.03
CA ASP A 195 3.18 14.26 -37.26
C ASP A 195 1.70 14.19 -37.65
N LEU A 196 1.41 14.06 -38.94
CA LEU A 196 0.05 13.88 -39.44
C LEU A 196 -0.58 12.54 -38.97
N GLN A 197 0.22 11.47 -38.88
CA GLN A 197 -0.24 10.20 -38.34
C GLN A 197 -0.52 10.30 -36.83
N ASN A 198 0.31 11.03 -36.08
CA ASN A 198 0.15 11.29 -34.65
C ASN A 198 -1.05 12.20 -34.34
N ALA A 199 -1.60 12.91 -35.34
CA ALA A 199 -2.85 13.65 -35.19
C ALA A 199 -4.07 12.76 -35.02
N ILE A 200 -3.97 11.48 -35.40
CA ILE A 200 -5.03 10.49 -35.27
C ILE A 200 -4.74 9.65 -34.02
N ILE A 201 -5.47 9.91 -32.94
CA ILE A 201 -5.33 9.18 -31.68
C ILE A 201 -6.04 7.84 -31.82
N LYS A 202 -5.31 6.73 -31.61
CA LYS A 202 -5.81 5.36 -31.74
C LYS A 202 -5.63 4.57 -30.47
N SER A 203 -6.49 3.59 -30.24
CA SER A 203 -6.32 2.63 -29.15
C SER A 203 -5.15 1.67 -29.43
N PRO A 204 -4.18 1.49 -28.48
CA PRO A 204 -3.12 0.50 -28.64
C PRO A 204 -3.58 -0.93 -28.29
N ILE A 205 -4.72 -1.09 -27.60
CA ILE A 205 -5.27 -2.35 -27.11
C ILE A 205 -6.78 -2.48 -27.42
N ASP A 206 -7.30 -3.69 -27.31
CA ASP A 206 -8.74 -3.92 -27.16
C ASP A 206 -9.12 -3.62 -25.72
N GLY A 207 -10.25 -2.96 -25.46
CA GLY A 207 -10.65 -2.64 -24.09
C GLY A 207 -11.86 -1.74 -23.97
N ILE A 208 -12.02 -1.15 -22.79
CA ILE A 208 -13.11 -0.24 -22.42
C ILE A 208 -12.51 1.09 -21.96
N ILE A 209 -13.11 2.19 -22.37
CA ILE A 209 -12.70 3.53 -21.93
C ILE A 209 -13.19 3.77 -20.50
N LEU A 210 -12.26 3.93 -19.56
CA LEU A 210 -12.56 4.25 -18.18
C LEU A 210 -12.76 5.75 -17.96
N GLU A 211 -11.91 6.54 -18.61
CA GLU A 211 -11.90 7.99 -18.46
C GLU A 211 -11.57 8.68 -19.78
N ARG A 212 -12.22 9.81 -20.02
CA ARG A 212 -11.97 10.72 -21.11
C ARG A 212 -11.71 12.12 -20.55
N SER A 213 -10.47 12.59 -20.66
CA SER A 213 -10.04 13.87 -20.09
C SER A 213 -10.02 15.00 -21.13
N ILE A 214 -10.64 14.81 -22.30
CA ILE A 214 -10.69 15.77 -23.40
C ILE A 214 -12.11 16.04 -23.87
N SER A 215 -12.29 17.22 -24.47
CA SER A 215 -13.56 17.66 -25.09
C SER A 215 -13.34 18.13 -26.52
N LEU A 216 -14.42 18.06 -27.32
CA LEU A 216 -14.41 18.60 -28.68
C LEU A 216 -14.10 20.11 -28.65
N GLY A 217 -13.17 20.57 -29.48
CA GLY A 217 -12.71 21.97 -29.52
C GLY A 217 -11.67 22.32 -28.47
N GLN A 218 -11.33 21.44 -27.55
CA GLN A 218 -10.28 21.66 -26.56
C GLN A 218 -8.89 21.64 -27.21
N THR A 219 -8.01 22.55 -26.80
CA THR A 219 -6.61 22.56 -27.23
C THR A 219 -5.76 21.77 -26.27
N VAL A 220 -5.01 20.81 -26.79
CA VAL A 220 -4.02 20.02 -26.06
C VAL A 220 -2.61 20.49 -26.40
N ALA A 221 -1.73 20.56 -25.39
CA ALA A 221 -0.32 20.99 -25.55
C ALA A 221 0.59 19.85 -25.05
N ALA A 222 1.41 19.33 -25.94
CA ALA A 222 2.36 18.25 -25.66
C ALA A 222 3.77 18.73 -25.27
N SER A 223 3.94 20.04 -25.00
CA SER A 223 5.28 20.66 -24.91
C SER A 223 6.05 20.39 -23.64
N PHE A 224 5.36 20.17 -22.48
CA PHE A 224 6.02 20.01 -21.17
C PHE A 224 5.68 18.67 -20.49
N GLN A 225 4.44 18.24 -20.59
CA GLN A 225 3.96 16.95 -20.13
C GLN A 225 2.96 16.42 -21.14
N THR A 226 3.04 15.15 -21.45
CA THR A 226 2.05 14.50 -22.29
C THR A 226 0.74 14.41 -21.51
N PRO A 227 -0.30 15.20 -21.85
CA PRO A 227 -1.58 15.11 -21.17
C PRO A 227 -2.23 13.77 -21.46
N THR A 228 -2.75 13.10 -20.44
CA THR A 228 -3.59 11.91 -20.61
C THR A 228 -4.91 12.34 -21.25
N LEU A 229 -5.23 11.75 -22.41
CA LEU A 229 -6.48 12.02 -23.12
C LEU A 229 -7.55 10.98 -22.81
N PHE A 230 -7.15 9.72 -22.77
CA PHE A 230 -8.00 8.58 -22.45
C PHE A 230 -7.28 7.62 -21.52
N LYS A 231 -8.06 6.98 -20.64
CA LYS A 231 -7.62 5.88 -19.79
C LYS A 231 -8.45 4.66 -20.12
N LEU A 232 -7.80 3.56 -20.49
CA LEU A 232 -8.42 2.34 -20.97
C LEU A 232 -8.06 1.16 -20.08
N ALA A 233 -9.04 0.28 -19.86
CA ALA A 233 -8.80 -1.05 -19.29
C ALA A 233 -8.95 -2.12 -20.36
N GLN A 234 -8.04 -3.08 -20.40
CA GLN A 234 -8.12 -4.18 -21.34
C GLN A 234 -9.26 -5.13 -20.98
N ASN A 235 -9.40 -5.48 -19.72
CA ASN A 235 -10.41 -6.39 -19.23
C ASN A 235 -10.86 -5.95 -17.82
N LEU A 236 -12.16 -5.94 -17.57
CA LEU A 236 -12.73 -5.67 -16.25
C LEU A 236 -13.15 -6.95 -15.51
N LYS A 237 -13.04 -8.13 -16.13
CA LYS A 237 -13.32 -9.41 -15.49
C LYS A 237 -12.16 -9.85 -14.57
N GLU A 238 -10.97 -9.40 -14.86
CA GLU A 238 -9.77 -9.66 -14.08
C GLU A 238 -9.28 -8.35 -13.52
N MET A 239 -9.24 -8.26 -12.21
CA MET A 239 -8.86 -7.04 -11.50
C MET A 239 -7.79 -7.33 -10.46
N ASN A 240 -7.10 -6.31 -10.06
CA ASN A 240 -6.16 -6.31 -8.96
C ASN A 240 -6.74 -5.46 -7.83
N LEU A 241 -6.75 -5.99 -6.62
CA LEU A 241 -6.92 -5.21 -5.42
C LEU A 241 -5.52 -4.89 -4.88
N VAL A 242 -5.14 -3.64 -4.95
CA VAL A 242 -3.85 -3.13 -4.49
C VAL A 242 -4.03 -2.63 -3.08
N VAL A 243 -3.44 -3.33 -2.10
CA VAL A 243 -3.54 -3.02 -0.67
C VAL A 243 -2.18 -2.61 -0.10
N ASN A 244 -2.21 -1.74 0.91
CA ASN A 244 -1.02 -1.33 1.65
C ASN A 244 -0.96 -2.07 2.99
N ILE A 245 0.09 -2.89 3.17
CA ILE A 245 0.32 -3.67 4.38
C ILE A 245 1.41 -3.01 5.20
N SER A 246 1.17 -2.87 6.50
CA SER A 246 2.15 -2.32 7.45
C SER A 246 3.44 -3.13 7.50
N GLU A 247 4.58 -2.46 7.73
CA GLU A 247 5.89 -3.10 7.96
C GLU A 247 5.85 -4.16 9.09
N SER A 248 5.01 -3.95 10.12
CA SER A 248 4.86 -4.90 11.23
C SER A 248 4.24 -6.24 10.83
N ASP A 249 3.47 -6.28 9.74
CA ASP A 249 2.69 -7.45 9.34
C ASP A 249 3.16 -8.09 8.02
N ILE A 250 3.95 -7.36 7.21
CA ILE A 250 4.39 -7.84 5.90
C ILE A 250 5.19 -9.15 5.96
N GLY A 251 5.95 -9.35 7.05
CA GLY A 251 6.73 -10.58 7.25
C GLY A 251 5.89 -11.86 7.38
N LYS A 252 4.56 -11.75 7.56
CA LYS A 252 3.62 -12.86 7.65
C LYS A 252 2.90 -13.14 6.33
N VAL A 253 2.95 -12.19 5.38
CA VAL A 253 2.20 -12.26 4.12
C VAL A 253 3.06 -12.89 3.03
N GLN A 254 2.47 -13.85 2.31
CA GLN A 254 3.11 -14.58 1.22
C GLN A 254 2.16 -14.70 0.03
N SER A 255 2.70 -14.96 -1.16
CA SER A 255 1.90 -15.27 -2.36
C SER A 255 1.05 -16.52 -2.14
N ASP A 256 -0.06 -16.61 -2.86
CA ASP A 256 -1.07 -17.68 -2.83
C ASP A 256 -1.89 -17.79 -1.54
N GLN A 257 -1.69 -16.93 -0.53
CA GLN A 257 -2.54 -16.89 0.64
C GLN A 257 -3.97 -16.51 0.28
N GLU A 258 -4.94 -17.13 0.98
CA GLU A 258 -6.36 -16.82 0.82
C GLU A 258 -6.68 -15.44 1.39
N VAL A 259 -7.48 -14.70 0.64
CA VAL A 259 -7.94 -13.36 1.01
C VAL A 259 -9.46 -13.32 0.95
N SER A 260 -10.07 -12.79 1.98
CA SER A 260 -11.45 -12.34 1.96
C SER A 260 -11.50 -10.83 2.00
N PHE A 261 -12.28 -10.20 1.14
CA PHE A 261 -12.40 -8.75 1.14
C PHE A 261 -13.84 -8.29 0.95
N SER A 262 -14.12 -7.10 1.41
CA SER A 262 -15.37 -6.39 1.19
C SER A 262 -15.08 -5.03 0.56
N VAL A 263 -16.00 -4.53 -0.25
CA VAL A 263 -15.93 -3.18 -0.82
C VAL A 263 -16.99 -2.30 -0.17
N ASP A 264 -16.70 -1.00 -0.05
CA ASP A 264 -17.62 -0.05 0.59
C ASP A 264 -18.99 0.02 -0.09
N ALA A 265 -19.02 -0.26 -1.42
CA ALA A 265 -20.26 -0.31 -2.19
C ALA A 265 -21.15 -1.52 -1.85
N TYR A 266 -20.58 -2.62 -1.33
CA TYR A 266 -21.29 -3.86 -0.98
C TYR A 266 -20.82 -4.38 0.39
N PRO A 267 -21.15 -3.70 1.51
CA PRO A 267 -20.60 -4.02 2.84
C PRO A 267 -21.02 -5.39 3.38
N ASN A 268 -22.15 -5.92 2.91
CA ASN A 268 -22.67 -7.22 3.34
C ASN A 268 -22.22 -8.38 2.45
N GLN A 269 -21.41 -8.11 1.43
CA GLN A 269 -20.93 -9.13 0.50
C GLN A 269 -19.42 -9.31 0.67
N THR A 270 -19.01 -10.55 0.94
CA THR A 270 -17.60 -10.92 1.03
C THR A 270 -17.16 -11.60 -0.26
N PHE A 271 -16.10 -11.08 -0.84
CA PHE A 271 -15.46 -11.64 -2.02
C PHE A 271 -14.24 -12.45 -1.63
N LYS A 272 -13.94 -13.49 -2.38
CA LYS A 272 -12.75 -14.32 -2.19
C LYS A 272 -11.71 -14.00 -3.27
N ALA A 273 -10.46 -13.98 -2.87
CA ALA A 273 -9.34 -13.68 -3.72
C ALA A 273 -8.07 -14.38 -3.22
N LYS A 274 -6.95 -14.18 -3.91
CA LYS A 274 -5.65 -14.68 -3.48
C LYS A 274 -4.57 -13.61 -3.64
N VAL A 275 -3.59 -13.65 -2.75
CA VAL A 275 -2.40 -12.81 -2.90
C VAL A 275 -1.64 -13.25 -4.15
N ASP A 276 -1.47 -12.34 -5.09
CA ASP A 276 -0.66 -12.56 -6.29
C ASP A 276 0.82 -12.33 -5.96
N ARG A 277 1.13 -11.13 -5.50
CA ARG A 277 2.52 -10.75 -5.17
C ARG A 277 2.59 -9.68 -4.10
N VAL A 278 3.70 -9.70 -3.38
CA VAL A 278 4.11 -8.66 -2.43
C VAL A 278 5.26 -7.88 -3.05
N ASN A 279 5.13 -6.56 -3.15
CA ASN A 279 6.19 -5.72 -3.68
C ASN A 279 7.34 -5.59 -2.66
N PHE A 280 8.59 -5.64 -3.14
CA PHE A 280 9.77 -5.47 -2.29
C PHE A 280 10.05 -4.00 -1.94
N ALA A 281 9.53 -3.06 -2.73
CA ALA A 281 9.70 -1.65 -2.48
C ALA A 281 8.69 -1.16 -1.44
N ALA A 282 9.19 -0.55 -0.38
CA ALA A 282 8.35 0.12 0.61
C ALA A 282 7.96 1.53 0.15
N THR A 283 6.75 1.94 0.49
CA THR A 283 6.28 3.32 0.36
C THR A 283 6.15 3.92 1.75
N THR A 284 6.75 5.10 1.97
CA THR A 284 6.62 5.82 3.24
C THR A 284 5.80 7.08 3.02
N THR A 285 4.66 7.15 3.67
CA THR A 285 3.76 8.32 3.67
C THR A 285 3.50 8.72 5.11
N ASP A 286 3.69 9.99 5.44
CA ASP A 286 3.49 10.52 6.81
C ASP A 286 4.23 9.73 7.92
N ASN A 287 5.47 9.31 7.64
CA ASN A 287 6.29 8.45 8.50
C ASN A 287 5.73 7.03 8.77
N ILE A 288 4.75 6.59 7.99
CA ILE A 288 4.24 5.23 8.04
C ILE A 288 4.81 4.46 6.85
N THR A 289 5.56 3.40 7.13
CA THR A 289 6.11 2.51 6.11
C THR A 289 5.11 1.39 5.83
N SER A 290 4.76 1.24 4.56
CA SER A 290 3.89 0.18 4.07
C SER A 290 4.44 -0.48 2.81
N TYR A 291 4.00 -1.70 2.56
CA TYR A 291 4.35 -2.48 1.38
C TYR A 291 3.09 -2.73 0.56
N GLU A 292 3.17 -2.32 -0.69
CA GLU A 292 2.09 -2.57 -1.64
C GLU A 292 2.01 -4.06 -1.97
N THR A 293 0.82 -4.62 -1.82
CA THR A 293 0.55 -6.03 -2.10
C THR A 293 -0.59 -6.12 -3.10
N THR A 294 -0.38 -6.86 -4.17
CA THR A 294 -1.36 -7.09 -5.23
C THR A 294 -2.11 -8.39 -4.95
N ILE A 295 -3.42 -8.31 -4.95
CA ILE A 295 -4.34 -9.42 -4.76
C ILE A 295 -5.12 -9.60 -6.06
N TYR A 296 -5.06 -10.79 -6.65
CA TYR A 296 -5.81 -11.11 -7.86
C TYR A 296 -7.29 -11.35 -7.54
N VAL A 297 -8.17 -10.67 -8.27
CA VAL A 297 -9.62 -10.68 -8.06
C VAL A 297 -10.34 -11.08 -9.36
N ASN A 298 -11.14 -12.13 -9.29
CA ASN A 298 -12.04 -12.52 -10.37
C ASN A 298 -13.36 -11.74 -10.27
N ASN A 299 -13.73 -11.00 -11.32
CA ASN A 299 -14.90 -10.13 -11.39
C ASN A 299 -15.82 -10.52 -12.59
N GLU A 300 -16.15 -11.81 -12.72
CA GLU A 300 -16.97 -12.30 -13.82
C GLU A 300 -18.32 -11.58 -13.96
N ASN A 301 -18.91 -11.21 -12.83
CA ASN A 301 -20.23 -10.55 -12.77
C ASN A 301 -20.14 -9.04 -13.02
N LEU A 302 -18.95 -8.46 -13.20
CA LEU A 302 -18.71 -7.02 -13.40
C LEU A 302 -19.31 -6.12 -12.31
N LEU A 303 -19.48 -6.66 -11.09
CA LEU A 303 -19.97 -5.92 -9.93
C LEU A 303 -18.91 -4.94 -9.40
N LEU A 304 -17.65 -5.35 -9.46
CA LEU A 304 -16.53 -4.55 -8.99
C LEU A 304 -16.09 -3.58 -10.08
N LYS A 305 -15.87 -2.34 -9.70
CA LYS A 305 -15.44 -1.27 -10.62
C LYS A 305 -14.07 -0.74 -10.22
N PRO A 306 -13.25 -0.31 -11.18
CA PRO A 306 -12.01 0.39 -10.91
C PRO A 306 -12.24 1.60 -9.99
N GLY A 307 -11.33 1.83 -9.06
CA GLY A 307 -11.40 2.91 -8.08
C GLY A 307 -12.25 2.63 -6.84
N MET A 308 -12.91 1.46 -6.72
CA MET A 308 -13.59 1.08 -5.48
C MET A 308 -12.58 0.82 -4.35
N ASN A 309 -12.87 1.37 -3.16
CA ASN A 309 -12.13 1.05 -1.94
C ASN A 309 -12.58 -0.30 -1.39
N ALA A 310 -11.62 -1.03 -0.86
CA ALA A 310 -11.86 -2.34 -0.27
C ALA A 310 -11.04 -2.53 1.00
N THR A 311 -11.60 -3.32 1.93
CA THR A 311 -10.90 -3.82 3.10
C THR A 311 -10.68 -5.32 2.92
N ALA A 312 -9.41 -5.72 2.91
CA ALA A 312 -8.99 -7.11 2.74
C ALA A 312 -8.50 -7.70 4.07
N PHE A 313 -8.82 -8.97 4.27
CA PHE A 313 -8.35 -9.81 5.38
C PHE A 313 -7.55 -10.97 4.76
N ILE A 314 -6.24 -10.92 4.88
CA ILE A 314 -5.31 -11.90 4.35
C ILE A 314 -5.09 -12.97 5.42
N GLN A 315 -5.38 -14.21 5.13
CA GLN A 315 -5.19 -15.32 6.05
C GLN A 315 -3.72 -15.71 6.11
N VAL A 316 -3.05 -15.39 7.23
CA VAL A 316 -1.61 -15.63 7.39
C VAL A 316 -1.27 -16.91 8.14
N ALA A 317 -2.19 -17.39 8.99
CA ALA A 317 -2.04 -18.65 9.68
C ALA A 317 -3.41 -19.27 9.98
N SER A 318 -3.48 -20.60 10.06
CA SER A 318 -4.70 -21.35 10.42
C SER A 318 -4.30 -22.55 11.26
N GLU A 319 -5.00 -22.75 12.39
CA GLU A 319 -4.89 -23.96 13.21
C GLU A 319 -6.27 -24.61 13.29
N LYS A 320 -6.33 -25.93 13.06
CA LYS A 320 -7.57 -26.69 13.10
C LYS A 320 -7.64 -27.55 14.34
N ASP A 321 -8.85 -27.78 14.82
CA ASP A 321 -9.14 -28.68 15.94
C ASP A 321 -8.36 -28.37 17.22
N THR A 322 -8.16 -27.06 17.53
CA THR A 322 -7.40 -26.60 18.70
C THR A 322 -8.32 -26.10 19.81
N LEU A 323 -7.80 -26.03 21.05
CA LEU A 323 -8.54 -25.47 22.18
C LEU A 323 -8.48 -23.94 22.11
N LEU A 324 -9.63 -23.30 22.11
CA LEU A 324 -9.80 -21.85 21.99
C LEU A 324 -10.27 -21.27 23.32
N VAL A 325 -9.62 -20.19 23.74
CA VAL A 325 -10.02 -19.40 24.92
C VAL A 325 -10.09 -17.92 24.57
N PRO A 326 -10.95 -17.13 25.23
CA PRO A 326 -10.92 -15.69 25.05
C PRO A 326 -9.57 -15.08 25.43
N VAL A 327 -9.15 -14.06 24.70
CA VAL A 327 -7.88 -13.34 24.96
C VAL A 327 -7.78 -12.86 26.40
N ALA A 328 -8.91 -12.49 27.04
CA ALA A 328 -8.99 -12.08 28.45
C ALA A 328 -8.41 -13.11 29.44
N ALA A 329 -8.55 -14.41 29.12
CA ALA A 329 -8.04 -15.49 29.99
C ALA A 329 -6.50 -15.50 30.10
N ILE A 330 -5.81 -15.05 29.07
CA ILE A 330 -4.32 -15.01 29.04
C ILE A 330 -3.77 -13.82 29.85
N PHE A 331 -4.50 -12.71 29.88
CA PHE A 331 -4.08 -11.51 30.59
C PHE A 331 -4.56 -11.47 32.04
N TYR A 332 -5.41 -12.43 32.47
CA TYR A 332 -5.90 -12.48 33.83
C TYR A 332 -4.79 -12.88 34.80
N ASN A 333 -4.61 -12.09 35.90
CA ASN A 333 -3.70 -12.39 37.00
C ASN A 333 -4.34 -12.04 38.34
N PRO A 334 -4.72 -13.03 39.16
CA PRO A 334 -5.38 -12.78 40.44
C PRO A 334 -4.48 -12.07 41.46
N GLN A 335 -3.16 -12.20 41.35
CA GLN A 335 -2.21 -11.55 42.28
C GLN A 335 -2.06 -10.04 42.02
N ALA A 336 -2.30 -9.58 40.82
CA ALA A 336 -2.21 -8.16 40.48
C ALA A 336 -3.37 -7.34 41.07
N GLN A 337 -4.52 -7.96 41.37
CA GLN A 337 -5.68 -7.29 41.96
C GLN A 337 -5.57 -7.18 43.50
N GLN A 338 -4.76 -8.00 44.14
CA GLN A 338 -4.51 -7.91 45.58
C GLN A 338 -3.47 -6.83 45.98
N ALA A 339 -2.69 -6.39 45.04
CA ALA A 339 -1.74 -5.29 45.23
C ALA A 339 -2.39 -3.92 44.98
N LYS A 340 -3.36 -3.50 45.82
CA LYS A 340 -3.70 -2.09 45.94
C LYS A 340 -2.49 -1.42 46.57
N PRO A 341 -1.90 -0.36 46.00
CA PRO A 341 -0.87 0.40 46.66
C PRO A 341 -1.50 1.09 47.86
N ASP A 342 -1.15 0.63 49.07
CA ASP A 342 -1.36 1.39 50.31
C ASP A 342 -0.66 2.75 50.16
N SER A 343 -1.39 3.73 49.73
CA SER A 343 -0.97 5.11 49.70
C SER A 343 -0.98 5.69 51.14
N LYS A 344 -0.13 5.17 51.99
CA LYS A 344 0.28 5.93 53.19
C LYS A 344 1.25 7.00 52.73
N LYS A 345 0.70 8.19 52.53
CA LYS A 345 1.47 9.43 52.50
C LYS A 345 2.28 9.57 53.80
N SER A 346 3.53 9.16 53.74
CA SER A 346 4.52 9.64 54.69
C SER A 346 5.15 10.89 54.10
N SER A 347 4.65 12.02 54.52
CA SER A 347 5.22 13.32 54.24
C SER A 347 6.47 13.53 55.11
N ASN A 348 7.63 13.17 54.59
CA ASN A 348 8.92 13.68 55.09
C ASN A 348 9.62 14.38 53.91
N PRO A 349 9.79 15.72 53.96
CA PRO A 349 10.26 16.49 52.83
C PRO A 349 11.79 16.69 52.80
N LEU A 350 12.61 15.76 53.23
CA LEU A 350 14.07 15.90 53.21
C LEU A 350 14.80 14.55 53.09
N MET A 351 14.70 13.87 51.93
CA MET A 351 15.74 12.94 51.50
C MET A 351 15.68 12.76 49.99
N PHE A 352 16.68 13.26 49.28
CA PHE A 352 17.01 12.95 47.90
C PHE A 352 17.43 11.48 47.83
N SER A 353 16.58 10.62 47.29
CA SER A 353 16.95 9.26 46.93
C SER A 353 17.23 9.21 45.43
N PRO A 354 18.35 8.63 44.97
CA PRO A 354 18.64 8.48 43.54
C PRO A 354 17.65 7.49 42.88
N PRO A 355 17.34 7.63 41.55
CA PRO A 355 16.39 6.78 40.89
C PRO A 355 16.89 5.33 40.88
N ARG A 356 16.10 4.46 41.49
CA ARG A 356 16.31 3.02 41.52
C ARG A 356 16.05 2.49 40.11
N ARG A 357 17.11 2.10 39.39
CA ARG A 357 17.03 1.32 38.13
C ARG A 357 16.20 0.07 38.41
N GLN A 358 15.00 0.01 37.84
CA GLN A 358 14.25 -1.25 37.72
C GLN A 358 15.13 -2.22 36.91
N LYS A 359 15.52 -3.32 37.54
CA LYS A 359 16.06 -4.46 36.84
C LYS A 359 14.93 -4.98 35.93
N GLN A 360 15.05 -4.72 34.62
CA GLN A 360 14.33 -5.49 33.61
C GLN A 360 14.74 -6.96 33.83
N ALA A 361 13.74 -7.78 34.12
CA ALA A 361 13.90 -9.23 34.03
C ALA A 361 14.29 -9.58 32.60
N ASN A 362 15.52 -10.04 32.41
CA ASN A 362 15.96 -10.64 31.15
C ASN A 362 15.09 -11.86 30.88
N THR A 363 14.08 -11.71 30.03
CA THR A 363 13.42 -12.84 29.40
C THR A 363 14.39 -13.37 28.33
N THR A 364 15.04 -14.45 28.65
CA THR A 364 15.88 -15.22 27.70
C THR A 364 14.97 -15.69 26.58
N THR A 365 15.10 -15.08 25.41
CA THR A 365 14.44 -15.49 24.18
C THR A 365 15.03 -16.82 23.72
N ASN A 366 14.41 -17.91 24.08
CA ASN A 366 14.64 -19.18 23.42
C ASN A 366 13.88 -19.17 22.09
N THR A 367 14.60 -19.35 21.01
CA THR A 367 14.17 -19.40 19.61
C THR A 367 13.41 -20.70 19.29
N ASN A 368 12.28 -20.94 19.94
CA ASN A 368 11.22 -21.82 19.46
C ASN A 368 9.94 -21.00 19.49
N ASN A 369 9.26 -20.93 18.36
CA ASN A 369 8.15 -20.03 18.02
C ASN A 369 6.84 -20.24 18.82
N THR A 370 6.88 -20.89 19.98
CA THR A 370 5.78 -21.05 20.93
C THR A 370 5.96 -20.04 22.05
N LYS A 371 5.11 -19.01 22.10
CA LYS A 371 5.05 -18.08 23.25
C LYS A 371 4.49 -18.86 24.43
N GLN A 372 5.33 -19.10 25.45
CA GLN A 372 4.87 -19.66 26.73
C GLN A 372 4.11 -18.57 27.49
N GLY A 373 2.93 -18.96 27.98
CA GLY A 373 2.08 -18.13 28.83
C GLY A 373 1.58 -18.91 30.04
N THR A 374 0.84 -18.24 30.90
CA THR A 374 0.21 -18.86 32.08
C THR A 374 -1.25 -18.49 32.06
N ILE A 375 -2.13 -19.49 32.24
CA ILE A 375 -3.54 -19.27 32.50
C ILE A 375 -3.89 -19.71 33.93
N TRP A 376 -4.98 -19.18 34.42
CA TRP A 376 -5.49 -19.52 35.75
C TRP A 376 -6.75 -20.35 35.61
N ILE A 377 -6.74 -21.52 36.24
CA ILE A 377 -7.89 -22.42 36.32
C ILE A 377 -8.48 -22.40 37.74
N LEU A 378 -9.76 -22.71 37.83
CA LEU A 378 -10.42 -22.88 39.11
C LEU A 378 -10.52 -24.40 39.43
N GLU A 379 -9.74 -24.85 40.41
CA GLU A 379 -9.76 -26.24 40.90
C GLU A 379 -10.19 -26.21 42.38
N ASP A 380 -11.31 -26.85 42.69
CA ASP A 380 -11.93 -26.85 44.04
C ASP A 380 -12.13 -25.45 44.65
N GLY A 381 -12.45 -24.44 43.80
CA GLY A 381 -12.66 -23.08 44.27
C GLY A 381 -11.38 -22.27 44.49
N ILE A 382 -10.19 -22.82 44.20
CA ILE A 382 -8.88 -22.18 44.37
C ILE A 382 -8.26 -21.91 43.00
N PRO A 383 -7.80 -20.66 42.72
CA PRO A 383 -7.13 -20.36 41.48
C PRO A 383 -5.72 -20.99 41.42
N LYS A 384 -5.47 -21.78 40.38
CA LYS A 384 -4.22 -22.49 40.13
C LYS A 384 -3.64 -22.04 38.78
N SER A 385 -2.38 -21.70 38.74
CA SER A 385 -1.71 -21.33 37.50
C SER A 385 -1.21 -22.56 36.73
N ILE A 386 -1.48 -22.61 35.41
CA ILE A 386 -0.97 -23.67 34.52
C ILE A 386 -0.16 -23.01 33.40
N PRO A 387 1.06 -23.51 33.12
CA PRO A 387 1.83 -23.10 31.96
C PRO A 387 1.18 -23.64 30.68
N ILE A 388 1.10 -22.78 29.68
CA ILE A 388 0.53 -23.10 28.37
C ILE A 388 1.44 -22.63 27.25
N ASN A 389 1.28 -23.24 26.09
CA ASN A 389 1.79 -22.70 24.84
C ASN A 389 0.68 -21.90 24.16
N ILE A 390 0.98 -20.65 23.82
CA ILE A 390 0.06 -19.74 23.13
C ILE A 390 0.28 -19.89 21.63
N GLY A 391 -0.74 -20.33 20.91
CA GLY A 391 -0.78 -20.42 19.45
C GLY A 391 -1.23 -19.10 18.78
N ILE A 392 -1.93 -19.23 17.66
CA ILE A 392 -2.45 -18.07 16.92
C ILE A 392 -3.68 -17.45 17.59
N SER A 393 -3.95 -16.17 17.27
CA SER A 393 -5.08 -15.40 17.81
C SER A 393 -5.81 -14.68 16.69
N ASP A 394 -7.15 -14.59 16.80
CA ASP A 394 -8.03 -13.84 15.90
C ASP A 394 -8.54 -12.52 16.50
N SER A 395 -7.90 -11.99 17.54
CA SER A 395 -8.30 -10.80 18.32
C SER A 395 -9.40 -11.05 19.37
N LYS A 396 -10.20 -12.10 19.29
CA LYS A 396 -11.23 -12.49 20.26
C LYS A 396 -10.83 -13.75 21.03
N MET A 397 -10.35 -14.73 20.31
CA MET A 397 -9.96 -16.04 20.81
C MET A 397 -8.47 -16.27 20.55
N VAL A 398 -7.89 -17.17 21.34
CA VAL A 398 -6.49 -17.59 21.21
C VAL A 398 -6.45 -19.10 21.26
N ALA A 399 -5.70 -19.71 20.37
CA ALA A 399 -5.36 -21.11 20.42
C ALA A 399 -4.42 -21.37 21.59
N ILE A 400 -4.72 -22.36 22.42
CA ILE A 400 -3.86 -22.78 23.52
C ILE A 400 -3.59 -24.29 23.45
N SER A 401 -2.40 -24.66 23.88
CA SER A 401 -2.04 -26.06 24.09
C SER A 401 -1.22 -26.24 25.38
N GLY A 402 -1.41 -27.32 26.06
CA GLY A 402 -0.69 -27.63 27.32
C GLY A 402 -1.05 -29.00 27.87
N GLU A 403 -0.18 -29.53 28.75
CA GLU A 403 -0.45 -30.72 29.49
C GLU A 403 -1.56 -30.44 30.49
N ASN A 404 -2.56 -31.31 30.61
CA ASN A 404 -3.73 -31.21 31.52
C ASN A 404 -4.80 -30.17 31.16
N LEU A 405 -4.90 -29.76 29.88
CA LEU A 405 -5.99 -28.94 29.38
C LEU A 405 -7.02 -29.81 28.65
N SER A 406 -8.28 -29.68 29.04
CA SER A 406 -9.41 -30.34 28.38
C SER A 406 -10.53 -29.32 28.14
N THR A 407 -11.56 -29.74 27.38
CA THR A 407 -12.78 -28.94 27.16
C THR A 407 -13.59 -28.71 28.45
N ASP A 408 -13.31 -29.48 29.50
CA ASP A 408 -14.03 -29.39 30.81
C ASP A 408 -13.27 -28.51 31.83
N THR A 409 -12.06 -28.07 31.52
CA THR A 409 -11.25 -27.22 32.40
C THR A 409 -11.89 -25.85 32.59
N GLU A 410 -12.14 -25.41 33.81
CA GLU A 410 -12.70 -24.10 34.12
C GLU A 410 -11.59 -23.05 34.17
N ILE A 411 -11.49 -22.22 33.14
CA ILE A 411 -10.45 -21.14 33.00
C ILE A 411 -11.03 -19.83 33.52
N ILE A 412 -10.31 -19.14 34.38
CA ILE A 412 -10.71 -17.87 34.97
C ILE A 412 -10.45 -16.76 33.98
N VAL A 413 -11.45 -15.92 33.72
CA VAL A 413 -11.35 -14.74 32.83
C VAL A 413 -11.48 -13.43 33.57
N GLU A 414 -12.16 -13.45 34.73
CA GLU A 414 -12.43 -12.27 35.55
C GLU A 414 -12.69 -12.62 37.00
N SER A 415 -12.51 -11.68 37.93
CA SER A 415 -12.90 -11.82 39.34
C SER A 415 -13.60 -10.55 39.83
N HIS A 416 -14.61 -10.74 40.64
CA HIS A 416 -15.43 -9.67 41.25
C HIS A 416 -15.31 -9.63 42.77
#